data_f0ee2c3e2105da42bd2670f95e57b88d
#
_entry.id   f0ee2c3e2105da42bd2670f95e57b88d
#
_cell.length_a   1.000
_cell.length_b   1.000
_cell.length_c   1.000
_cell.angle_alpha   90.00
_cell.angle_beta   90.00
_cell.angle_gamma   90.00
#
_symmetry.space_group_name_H-M   'P 1'
#
loop_
_entity.id
_entity.type
_entity.pdbx_description
1 polymer ?
#
loop_
_entity_poly.entity_id
_entity_poly.type
_entity_poly.pdbx_seq_one_letter_code
_entity_poly.pdbx_strand_id
1 'polypeptide(L)'
;LGYADGLSLIGQALALYWDDLWPALTENGEEDPFYRINALAELSDKSTLTATLRQSILLRSNGDELTVRDAQALLDGSKTECPNFPGGRVRLVDELARAGKEATSVMMQIEGRLLTIRSWLVERLGESGAPEMEQLIKTATLINRAGRAGDEAQPDETATTSIPQATATAPAAAPVNHTDWRSVQLNSRA
;
A
#
# COMPACT_ATOMS: atom_id res chain seq x y z
N LEU A 1 0.55 10.84 -10.61
CA LEU A 1 1.88 10.68 -11.21
C LEU A 1 2.81 11.84 -10.83
N GLY A 2 2.50 13.10 -11.13
CA GLY A 2 3.40 14.23 -10.95
C GLY A 2 4.01 14.39 -9.56
N TYR A 3 3.24 14.11 -8.48
CA TYR A 3 3.78 14.18 -7.12
C TYR A 3 4.85 13.10 -6.89
N ALA A 4 4.60 11.86 -7.33
CA ALA A 4 5.56 10.78 -7.23
C ALA A 4 6.84 11.08 -8.02
N ASP A 5 6.70 11.62 -9.22
CA ASP A 5 7.84 12.00 -10.05
C ASP A 5 8.64 13.14 -9.43
N GLY A 6 7.96 14.15 -8.85
CA GLY A 6 8.58 15.21 -8.08
C GLY A 6 9.40 14.68 -6.90
N LEU A 7 8.86 13.74 -6.11
CA LEU A 7 9.61 13.09 -5.03
C LEU A 7 10.83 12.32 -5.55
N SER A 8 10.73 11.69 -6.72
CA SER A 8 11.88 11.02 -7.35
C SER A 8 12.99 11.99 -7.68
N LEU A 9 12.64 13.13 -8.30
CA LEU A 9 13.62 14.17 -8.64
C LEU A 9 14.27 14.77 -7.39
N ILE A 10 13.48 15.08 -6.36
CA ILE A 10 13.99 15.59 -5.09
C ILE A 10 14.94 14.58 -4.45
N GLY A 11 14.54 13.30 -4.35
CA GLY A 11 15.38 12.26 -3.77
C GLY A 11 16.70 12.10 -4.50
N GLN A 12 16.70 12.13 -5.84
CA GLN A 12 17.90 12.07 -6.65
C GLN A 12 18.79 13.33 -6.48
N ALA A 13 18.19 14.51 -6.47
CA ALA A 13 18.91 15.74 -6.26
C ALA A 13 19.61 15.77 -4.88
N LEU A 14 18.89 15.36 -3.83
CA LEU A 14 19.44 15.26 -2.48
C LEU A 14 20.61 14.27 -2.42
N ALA A 15 20.47 13.10 -3.07
CA ALA A 15 21.50 12.06 -3.05
C ALA A 15 22.77 12.44 -3.83
N LEU A 16 22.62 13.13 -4.97
CA LEU A 16 23.72 13.40 -5.90
C LEU A 16 24.40 14.75 -5.65
N TYR A 17 23.67 15.73 -5.15
CA TYR A 17 24.12 17.13 -5.13
C TYR A 17 23.98 17.78 -3.74
N TRP A 18 23.97 16.99 -2.66
CA TRP A 18 23.70 17.50 -1.31
C TRP A 18 24.52 18.75 -0.95
N ASP A 19 25.82 18.72 -1.22
CA ASP A 19 26.72 19.82 -0.84
C ASP A 19 26.55 21.05 -1.74
N ASP A 20 26.12 20.85 -2.99
CA ASP A 20 25.96 21.89 -4.01
C ASP A 20 24.56 22.49 -4.08
N LEU A 21 23.56 21.85 -3.43
CA LEU A 21 22.18 22.32 -3.45
C LEU A 21 22.04 23.65 -2.71
N TRP A 22 21.17 24.52 -3.24
CA TRP A 22 20.74 25.72 -2.55
C TRP A 22 19.41 25.48 -1.82
N PRO A 23 19.22 26.05 -0.60
CA PRO A 23 20.11 26.89 0.21
C PRO A 23 21.35 26.14 0.69
N ALA A 24 22.48 26.86 0.83
CA ALA A 24 23.74 26.28 1.28
C ALA A 24 23.65 25.74 2.71
N LEU A 25 24.57 24.83 3.05
CA LEU A 25 24.70 24.28 4.42
C LEU A 25 25.56 25.15 5.33
N THR A 26 26.20 26.13 4.76
CA THR A 26 27.10 27.04 5.51
C THR A 26 26.70 28.49 5.29
N GLU A 27 26.76 29.29 6.34
CA GLU A 27 26.60 30.74 6.29
C GLU A 27 27.84 31.39 6.91
N ASN A 28 28.43 32.36 6.19
CA ASN A 28 29.64 33.06 6.64
C ASN A 28 30.84 32.17 7.03
N GLY A 29 30.87 30.93 6.47
CA GLY A 29 31.95 29.97 6.75
C GLY A 29 31.68 29.07 7.97
N GLU A 30 30.54 29.22 8.62
CA GLU A 30 30.06 28.33 9.71
C GLU A 30 28.96 27.40 9.20
N GLU A 31 28.90 26.21 9.76
CA GLU A 31 27.84 25.22 9.41
C GLU A 31 26.49 25.69 9.96
N ASP A 32 25.56 26.03 9.07
CA ASP A 32 24.21 26.44 9.39
C ASP A 32 23.21 25.84 8.38
N PRO A 33 22.60 24.70 8.67
CA PRO A 33 21.63 24.05 7.78
C PRO A 33 20.22 24.69 7.84
N PHE A 34 20.01 25.75 8.61
CA PHE A 34 18.67 26.31 8.91
C PHE A 34 17.86 26.62 7.63
N TYR A 35 18.45 27.28 6.66
CA TYR A 35 17.75 27.63 5.42
C TYR A 35 17.41 26.39 4.58
N ARG A 36 18.27 25.36 4.60
CA ARG A 36 18.01 24.08 3.94
C ARG A 36 16.86 23.34 4.62
N ILE A 37 16.85 23.27 5.95
CA ILE A 37 15.78 22.68 6.74
C ILE A 37 14.45 23.37 6.43
N ASN A 38 14.42 24.70 6.38
CA ASN A 38 13.22 25.45 6.03
C ASN A 38 12.73 25.16 4.60
N ALA A 39 13.62 25.04 3.63
CA ALA A 39 13.24 24.67 2.26
C ALA A 39 12.68 23.26 2.19
N LEU A 40 13.24 22.32 2.94
CA LEU A 40 12.76 20.93 3.01
C LEU A 40 11.45 20.80 3.78
N ALA A 41 11.06 21.76 4.61
CA ALA A 41 9.78 21.76 5.32
C ALA A 41 8.55 21.74 4.38
N GLU A 42 8.73 22.12 3.10
CA GLU A 42 7.68 21.96 2.07
C GLU A 42 7.34 20.48 1.77
N LEU A 43 8.16 19.54 2.20
CA LEU A 43 7.85 18.11 2.14
C LEU A 43 7.04 17.61 3.35
N SER A 44 6.81 18.47 4.35
CA SER A 44 6.13 18.09 5.59
C SER A 44 4.62 17.84 5.42
N ASP A 45 4.05 17.15 6.39
CA ASP A 45 2.60 16.88 6.47
C ASP A 45 1.73 18.14 6.49
N LYS A 46 2.28 19.27 6.94
CA LYS A 46 1.58 20.56 7.07
C LYS A 46 1.75 21.46 5.85
N SER A 47 2.53 21.06 4.87
CA SER A 47 2.80 21.86 3.67
C SER A 47 1.60 21.99 2.76
N THR A 48 1.58 23.05 1.95
CA THR A 48 0.58 23.25 0.90
C THR A 48 0.63 22.12 -0.14
N LEU A 49 1.83 21.64 -0.44
CA LEU A 49 2.04 20.54 -1.38
C LEU A 49 1.34 19.26 -0.91
N THR A 50 1.54 18.87 0.35
CA THR A 50 0.86 17.71 0.96
C THR A 50 -0.65 17.93 1.06
N ALA A 51 -1.11 19.13 1.40
CA ALA A 51 -2.53 19.45 1.42
C ALA A 51 -3.18 19.30 0.04
N THR A 52 -2.51 19.72 -1.02
CA THR A 52 -2.95 19.57 -2.41
C THR A 52 -3.04 18.10 -2.82
N LEU A 53 -2.01 17.29 -2.47
CA LEU A 53 -2.05 15.85 -2.71
C LEU A 53 -3.26 15.19 -2.01
N ARG A 54 -3.53 15.55 -0.76
CA ARG A 54 -4.67 15.00 0.00
C ARG A 54 -6.02 15.34 -0.61
N GLN A 55 -6.13 16.46 -1.32
CA GLN A 55 -7.33 16.87 -2.04
C GLN A 55 -7.41 16.27 -3.45
N SER A 56 -6.34 15.70 -3.97
CA SER A 56 -6.35 15.08 -5.30
C SER A 56 -7.23 13.84 -5.33
N ILE A 57 -7.78 13.56 -6.51
CA ILE A 57 -8.63 12.39 -6.73
C ILE A 57 -7.74 11.14 -6.77
N LEU A 58 -8.04 10.19 -5.90
CA LEU A 58 -7.41 8.87 -5.85
C LEU A 58 -8.10 7.88 -6.80
N LEU A 59 -9.43 7.86 -6.78
CA LEU A 59 -10.26 6.95 -7.57
C LEU A 59 -11.40 7.67 -8.24
N ARG A 60 -11.74 7.21 -9.45
CA ARG A 60 -12.96 7.53 -10.17
C ARG A 60 -13.65 6.24 -10.56
N SER A 61 -14.91 6.08 -10.15
CA SER A 61 -15.69 4.88 -10.46
C SER A 61 -17.17 5.24 -10.60
N ASN A 62 -17.77 4.88 -11.72
CA ASN A 62 -19.20 5.07 -12.01
C ASN A 62 -19.71 6.52 -11.88
N GLY A 63 -18.84 7.51 -12.12
CA GLY A 63 -19.16 8.92 -11.96
C GLY A 63 -18.90 9.47 -10.55
N ASP A 64 -18.56 8.62 -9.58
CA ASP A 64 -18.16 9.00 -8.24
C ASP A 64 -16.64 9.28 -8.19
N GLU A 65 -16.26 10.21 -7.32
CA GLU A 65 -14.86 10.58 -7.10
C GLU A 65 -14.49 10.46 -5.62
N LEU A 66 -13.34 9.91 -5.35
CA LEU A 66 -12.79 9.78 -4.01
C LEU A 66 -11.42 10.44 -3.92
N THR A 67 -11.26 11.36 -2.97
CA THR A 67 -9.96 12.00 -2.71
C THR A 67 -9.05 11.11 -1.85
N VAL A 68 -7.74 11.37 -1.87
CA VAL A 68 -6.77 10.70 -0.99
C VAL A 68 -7.16 10.88 0.49
N ARG A 69 -7.63 12.08 0.87
CA ARG A 69 -8.09 12.38 2.24
C ARG A 69 -9.30 11.56 2.64
N ASP A 70 -10.30 11.46 1.76
CA ASP A 70 -11.52 10.71 2.07
C ASP A 70 -11.25 9.20 2.07
N ALA A 71 -10.37 8.70 1.19
CA ALA A 71 -9.90 7.32 1.24
C ALA A 71 -9.23 6.99 2.58
N GLN A 72 -8.33 7.86 3.06
CA GLN A 72 -7.74 7.70 4.39
C GLN A 72 -8.82 7.64 5.47
N ALA A 73 -9.78 8.58 5.45
CA ALA A 73 -10.82 8.67 6.47
C ALA A 73 -11.76 7.45 6.51
N LEU A 74 -12.03 6.83 5.35
CA LEU A 74 -12.77 5.57 5.26
C LEU A 74 -11.94 4.38 5.78
N LEU A 75 -10.64 4.35 5.48
CA LEU A 75 -9.76 3.25 5.86
C LEU A 75 -9.39 3.25 7.34
N ASP A 76 -9.20 4.42 7.94
CA ASP A 76 -8.89 4.56 9.37
C ASP A 76 -10.14 4.58 10.27
N GLY A 77 -11.35 4.59 9.67
CA GLY A 77 -12.63 4.54 10.37
C GLY A 77 -13.10 5.89 10.93
N SER A 78 -12.42 6.99 10.62
CA SER A 78 -12.86 8.34 11.02
C SER A 78 -14.10 8.81 10.26
N LYS A 79 -14.38 8.20 9.09
CA LYS A 79 -15.64 8.29 8.37
C LYS A 79 -16.17 6.91 8.02
N THR A 80 -17.47 6.73 8.02
CA THR A 80 -18.16 5.53 7.56
C THR A 80 -18.56 5.62 6.10
N GLU A 81 -18.90 6.84 5.63
CA GLU A 81 -19.35 7.12 4.27
C GLU A 81 -18.82 8.48 3.79
N CYS A 82 -18.74 8.62 2.48
CA CYS A 82 -18.44 9.88 1.81
C CYS A 82 -19.55 10.22 0.82
N PRO A 83 -20.09 11.47 0.79
CA PRO A 83 -21.19 11.85 -0.09
C PRO A 83 -20.91 11.59 -1.58
N ASN A 84 -19.67 11.83 -2.00
CA ASN A 84 -19.24 11.66 -3.39
C ASN A 84 -18.74 10.23 -3.69
N PHE A 85 -18.81 9.32 -2.71
CA PHE A 85 -18.39 7.92 -2.87
C PHE A 85 -19.20 7.05 -1.89
N PRO A 86 -20.46 6.72 -2.20
CA PRO A 86 -21.30 5.87 -1.35
C PRO A 86 -20.79 4.43 -1.30
N GLY A 87 -21.10 3.70 -0.22
CA GLY A 87 -20.66 2.31 -0.01
C GLY A 87 -19.42 2.17 0.87
N GLY A 88 -18.87 3.27 1.34
CA GLY A 88 -17.88 3.31 2.41
C GLY A 88 -16.62 2.48 2.15
N ARG A 89 -16.07 1.96 3.26
CA ARG A 89 -14.79 1.20 3.23
C ARG A 89 -14.86 -0.07 2.37
N VAL A 90 -15.99 -0.79 2.40
CA VAL A 90 -16.13 -2.07 1.67
C VAL A 90 -15.97 -1.82 0.17
N ARG A 91 -16.75 -0.86 -0.37
CA ARG A 91 -16.63 -0.46 -1.77
C ARG A 91 -15.23 0.04 -2.11
N LEU A 92 -14.61 0.82 -1.23
CA LEU A 92 -13.26 1.34 -1.46
C LEU A 92 -12.24 0.21 -1.65
N VAL A 93 -12.26 -0.82 -0.78
CA VAL A 93 -11.34 -1.96 -0.89
C VAL A 93 -11.57 -2.73 -2.19
N ASP A 94 -12.84 -2.98 -2.55
CA ASP A 94 -13.20 -3.65 -3.80
C ASP A 94 -12.76 -2.86 -5.04
N GLU A 95 -12.93 -1.55 -5.04
CA GLU A 95 -12.53 -0.70 -6.17
C GLU A 95 -11.02 -0.58 -6.29
N LEU A 96 -10.28 -0.50 -5.18
CA LEU A 96 -8.82 -0.52 -5.18
C LEU A 96 -8.28 -1.82 -5.79
N ALA A 97 -8.89 -2.95 -5.49
CA ALA A 97 -8.51 -4.25 -6.06
C ALA A 97 -8.79 -4.35 -7.55
N ARG A 98 -9.98 -3.89 -8.00
CA ARG A 98 -10.41 -4.07 -9.40
C ARG A 98 -9.85 -3.02 -10.36
N ALA A 99 -10.00 -1.75 -10.02
CA ALA A 99 -9.70 -0.62 -10.90
C ALA A 99 -8.57 0.27 -10.39
N GLY A 100 -8.20 0.12 -9.12
CA GLY A 100 -7.25 0.98 -8.43
C GLY A 100 -5.78 0.60 -8.59
N LYS A 101 -5.42 -0.34 -9.45
CA LYS A 101 -4.02 -0.80 -9.60
C LYS A 101 -3.05 0.34 -9.92
N GLU A 102 -3.46 1.28 -10.74
CA GLU A 102 -2.64 2.47 -11.03
C GLU A 102 -2.51 3.38 -9.80
N ALA A 103 -3.62 3.67 -9.11
CA ALA A 103 -3.64 4.50 -7.91
C ALA A 103 -2.80 3.86 -6.78
N THR A 104 -2.94 2.56 -6.57
CA THR A 104 -2.16 1.78 -5.60
C THR A 104 -0.68 1.79 -5.95
N SER A 105 -0.32 1.63 -7.23
CA SER A 105 1.06 1.69 -7.71
C SER A 105 1.69 3.07 -7.45
N VAL A 106 0.95 4.15 -7.72
CA VAL A 106 1.40 5.52 -7.44
C VAL A 106 1.58 5.74 -5.94
N MET A 107 0.64 5.29 -5.11
CA MET A 107 0.75 5.40 -3.66
C MET A 107 1.93 4.59 -3.09
N MET A 108 2.22 3.43 -3.65
CA MET A 108 3.39 2.62 -3.30
C MET A 108 4.70 3.35 -3.63
N GLN A 109 4.76 4.00 -4.79
CA GLN A 109 5.91 4.83 -5.16
C GLN A 109 6.08 6.02 -4.22
N ILE A 110 4.99 6.71 -3.86
CA ILE A 110 5.00 7.83 -2.92
C ILE A 110 5.52 7.35 -1.56
N GLU A 111 4.97 6.27 -1.01
CA GLU A 111 5.40 5.69 0.27
C GLU A 111 6.89 5.37 0.27
N GLY A 112 7.37 4.61 -0.72
CA GLY A 112 8.77 4.20 -0.80
C GLY A 112 9.73 5.40 -0.93
N ARG A 113 9.36 6.40 -1.73
CA ARG A 113 10.18 7.61 -1.91
C ARG A 113 10.22 8.49 -0.67
N LEU A 114 9.09 8.68 0.00
CA LEU A 114 9.03 9.43 1.27
C LEU A 114 9.86 8.76 2.36
N LEU A 115 9.76 7.43 2.50
CA LEU A 115 10.58 6.67 3.45
C LEU A 115 12.07 6.82 3.15
N THR A 116 12.47 6.72 1.89
CA THR A 116 13.86 6.87 1.47
C THR A 116 14.37 8.29 1.75
N ILE A 117 13.61 9.32 1.35
CA ILE A 117 13.99 10.72 1.58
C ILE A 117 14.08 11.00 3.07
N ARG A 118 13.09 10.58 3.86
CA ARG A 118 13.08 10.79 5.31
C ARG A 118 14.29 10.14 5.98
N SER A 119 14.54 8.86 5.70
CA SER A 119 15.68 8.14 6.26
C SER A 119 17.00 8.84 5.94
N TRP A 120 17.15 9.27 4.70
CA TRP A 120 18.35 9.96 4.24
C TRP A 120 18.52 11.35 4.91
N LEU A 121 17.43 12.11 5.09
CA LEU A 121 17.48 13.41 5.77
C LEU A 121 17.73 13.26 7.28
N VAL A 122 17.16 12.25 7.93
CA VAL A 122 17.43 11.96 9.35
C VAL A 122 18.92 11.62 9.57
N GLU A 123 19.52 10.88 8.67
CA GLU A 123 20.96 10.56 8.74
C GLU A 123 21.84 11.81 8.65
N ARG A 124 21.42 12.80 7.83
CA ARG A 124 22.21 14.02 7.56
C ARG A 124 21.93 15.18 8.51
N LEU A 125 20.68 15.36 8.90
CA LEU A 125 20.21 16.52 9.67
C LEU A 125 19.74 16.16 11.09
N GLY A 126 19.68 14.85 11.42
CA GLY A 126 19.06 14.36 12.63
C GLY A 126 17.53 14.40 12.56
N GLU A 127 16.85 13.78 13.53
CA GLU A 127 15.38 13.73 13.62
C GLU A 127 14.74 15.11 13.67
N SER A 128 15.35 16.06 14.38
CA SER A 128 14.82 17.42 14.52
C SER A 128 14.95 18.28 13.26
N GLY A 129 15.88 17.93 12.38
CA GLY A 129 16.10 18.64 11.11
C GLY A 129 15.35 18.03 9.93
N ALA A 130 14.86 16.80 10.07
CA ALA A 130 14.06 16.15 9.04
C ALA A 130 12.59 16.63 9.11
N PRO A 131 11.92 16.88 7.96
CA PRO A 131 10.52 17.26 7.96
C PRO A 131 9.60 16.12 8.45
N GLU A 132 8.52 16.50 9.16
CA GLU A 132 7.48 15.56 9.61
C GLU A 132 6.69 15.06 8.39
N MET A 133 6.82 13.79 8.04
CA MET A 133 6.14 13.14 6.88
C MET A 133 5.29 11.93 7.29
N GLU A 134 5.17 11.66 8.58
CA GLU A 134 4.58 10.43 9.12
C GLU A 134 3.12 10.25 8.74
N GLN A 135 2.35 11.33 8.68
CA GLN A 135 0.92 11.25 8.33
C GLN A 135 0.72 10.91 6.87
N LEU A 136 1.54 11.46 5.97
CA LEU A 136 1.45 11.14 4.55
C LEU A 136 1.93 9.72 4.27
N ILE A 137 3.02 9.28 4.91
CA ILE A 137 3.51 7.91 4.84
C ILE A 137 2.42 6.95 5.33
N LYS A 138 1.81 7.20 6.49
CA LYS A 138 0.71 6.41 7.02
C LYS A 138 -0.49 6.34 6.07
N THR A 139 -0.84 7.47 5.45
CA THR A 139 -1.92 7.52 4.46
C THR A 139 -1.62 6.59 3.27
N ALA A 140 -0.43 6.69 2.70
CA ALA A 140 -0.01 5.85 1.58
C ALA A 140 0.02 4.37 1.97
N THR A 141 0.56 4.05 3.15
CA THR A 141 0.58 2.67 3.68
C THR A 141 -0.84 2.09 3.84
N LEU A 142 -1.79 2.86 4.36
CA LEU A 142 -3.18 2.41 4.51
C LEU A 142 -3.83 2.09 3.16
N ILE A 143 -3.65 2.96 2.17
CA ILE A 143 -4.19 2.76 0.82
C ILE A 143 -3.55 1.53 0.16
N ASN A 144 -2.23 1.38 0.27
CA ASN A 144 -1.49 0.24 -0.28
C ASN A 144 -1.93 -1.10 0.34
N ARG A 145 -2.14 -1.14 1.66
CA ARG A 145 -2.64 -2.33 2.35
C ARG A 145 -4.06 -2.69 1.91
N ALA A 146 -4.92 -1.69 1.76
CA ALA A 146 -6.29 -1.90 1.32
C ALA A 146 -6.34 -2.48 -0.11
N GLY A 147 -5.51 -1.96 -1.02
CA GLY A 147 -5.41 -2.50 -2.39
C GLY A 147 -4.93 -3.95 -2.43
N ARG A 148 -3.93 -4.32 -1.61
CA ARG A 148 -3.44 -5.70 -1.52
C ARG A 148 -4.47 -6.66 -0.92
N ALA A 149 -5.14 -6.25 0.16
CA ALA A 149 -6.16 -7.08 0.81
C ALA A 149 -7.33 -7.41 -0.13
N GLY A 150 -7.69 -6.48 -1.01
CA GLY A 150 -8.71 -6.72 -2.04
C GLY A 150 -8.22 -7.65 -3.16
N ASP A 151 -6.95 -7.60 -3.52
CA ASP A 151 -6.36 -8.49 -4.56
C ASP A 151 -6.25 -9.95 -4.04
N GLU A 152 -5.93 -10.15 -2.76
CA GLU A 152 -5.88 -11.47 -2.12
C GLU A 152 -7.28 -12.11 -1.90
N ALA A 153 -8.33 -11.29 -1.81
CA ALA A 153 -9.71 -11.75 -1.63
C ALA A 153 -10.39 -12.14 -2.95
N GLN A 154 -9.79 -11.91 -4.10
CA GLN A 154 -10.31 -12.26 -5.40
C GLN A 154 -9.69 -13.61 -5.83
N PRO A 155 -10.45 -14.76 -5.75
CA PRO A 155 -9.92 -16.01 -6.25
C PRO A 155 -9.76 -15.92 -7.77
N ASP A 156 -8.65 -16.45 -8.25
CA ASP A 156 -8.25 -16.53 -9.67
C ASP A 156 -9.35 -17.26 -10.47
N GLU A 157 -10.24 -16.51 -11.14
CA GLU A 157 -11.29 -17.09 -12.00
C GLU A 157 -10.73 -17.68 -13.32
N THR A 158 -9.42 -17.79 -13.47
CA THR A 158 -8.78 -18.33 -14.67
C THR A 158 -8.42 -19.82 -14.58
N ALA A 159 -8.82 -20.51 -13.50
CA ALA A 159 -8.68 -21.97 -13.42
C ALA A 159 -10.01 -22.67 -13.81
N THR A 160 -10.55 -22.40 -14.99
CA THR A 160 -11.67 -23.14 -15.51
C THR A 160 -11.21 -24.15 -16.56
N THR A 161 -11.24 -25.41 -16.14
CA THR A 161 -11.75 -26.55 -16.86
C THR A 161 -10.94 -27.07 -18.06
N SER A 162 -10.06 -28.00 -17.76
CA SER A 162 -9.92 -29.16 -18.65
C SER A 162 -10.38 -30.39 -17.86
N ILE A 163 -11.64 -30.79 -18.08
CA ILE A 163 -12.14 -32.07 -17.69
C ILE A 163 -11.56 -33.10 -18.69
N PRO A 164 -10.79 -34.10 -18.28
CA PRO A 164 -10.51 -35.24 -19.15
C PRO A 164 -11.76 -36.12 -19.15
N GLN A 165 -12.41 -36.21 -20.27
CA GLN A 165 -13.48 -37.15 -20.58
C GLN A 165 -12.89 -38.56 -20.54
N ALA A 166 -13.14 -39.29 -19.46
CA ALA A 166 -12.82 -40.70 -19.39
C ALA A 166 -13.94 -41.49 -20.07
N THR A 167 -13.59 -42.13 -21.15
CA THR A 167 -14.38 -43.15 -21.86
C THR A 167 -14.66 -44.35 -20.92
N ALA A 168 -15.92 -44.67 -20.85
CA ALA A 168 -16.41 -45.86 -20.18
C ALA A 168 -15.98 -47.14 -20.91
N THR A 169 -15.50 -48.12 -20.16
CA THR A 169 -15.59 -49.52 -20.51
C THR A 169 -15.67 -50.36 -19.22
N ALA A 170 -16.79 -50.92 -18.94
CA ALA A 170 -16.98 -52.06 -18.04
C ALA A 170 -16.89 -53.35 -18.94
N PRO A 171 -16.67 -54.57 -18.46
CA PRO A 171 -17.25 -55.17 -17.29
C PRO A 171 -16.39 -56.24 -16.55
N ALA A 172 -16.83 -56.72 -15.43
CA ALA A 172 -17.03 -58.12 -15.07
C ALA A 172 -16.83 -58.40 -13.56
N ALA A 173 -17.70 -59.26 -13.09
CA ALA A 173 -18.12 -59.55 -11.73
C ALA A 173 -17.16 -60.44 -10.90
N ALA A 174 -17.20 -60.18 -9.57
CA ALA A 174 -17.29 -61.07 -8.39
C ALA A 174 -16.07 -62.01 -8.06
N PRO A 175 -15.95 -62.53 -6.81
CA PRO A 175 -16.82 -62.51 -5.67
C PRO A 175 -16.20 -62.15 -4.29
N VAL A 176 -17.09 -62.02 -3.33
CA VAL A 176 -16.97 -61.87 -1.88
C VAL A 176 -15.96 -62.78 -1.19
N ASN A 177 -15.30 -62.25 -0.18
CA ASN A 177 -15.03 -63.03 1.03
C ASN A 177 -15.05 -62.11 2.28
N HIS A 178 -15.93 -62.51 3.15
CA HIS A 178 -16.17 -62.10 4.51
C HIS A 178 -14.99 -62.60 5.37
N THR A 179 -14.43 -61.76 6.22
CA THR A 179 -13.89 -62.18 7.53
C THR A 179 -13.53 -60.97 8.36
N ASP A 180 -14.39 -60.63 9.24
CA ASP A 180 -14.22 -60.66 10.70
C ASP A 180 -13.28 -59.62 11.30
N TRP A 181 -13.98 -58.61 11.79
CA TRP A 181 -13.45 -57.61 12.70
C TRP A 181 -13.87 -57.92 14.14
N ARG A 182 -13.28 -58.84 14.83
CA ARG A 182 -13.48 -58.95 16.29
C ARG A 182 -12.19 -59.33 17.00
N SER A 183 -12.00 -58.57 18.06
CA SER A 183 -11.06 -58.77 19.16
C SER A 183 -9.60 -58.41 18.84
N VAL A 184 -9.03 -57.46 19.58
CA VAL A 184 -8.57 -57.67 20.95
C VAL A 184 -8.49 -56.37 21.73
N GLN A 185 -9.07 -56.45 22.89
CA GLN A 185 -8.98 -55.46 23.98
C GLN A 185 -7.59 -55.42 24.62
N LEU A 186 -7.35 -54.22 25.21
CA LEU A 186 -6.73 -54.01 26.51
C LEU A 186 -5.40 -54.72 26.87
N ASN A 187 -4.38 -53.91 27.13
CA ASN A 187 -3.85 -53.98 28.50
C ASN A 187 -3.19 -52.67 28.90
N SER A 188 -3.56 -52.24 30.10
CA SER A 188 -3.03 -51.17 30.92
C SER A 188 -1.76 -51.61 31.64
N ARG A 189 -1.03 -50.60 32.17
CA ARG A 189 -0.04 -50.60 33.27
C ARG A 189 1.42 -50.88 32.83
N ALA A 190 2.29 -49.93 33.04
CA ALA A 190 2.81 -49.43 34.29
C ALA A 190 3.49 -48.05 34.04
#